data_eb8b00013e437e75be245546293983f8
#
_entry.id   eb8b00013e437e75be245546293983f8
#
_cell.length_a   1.000
_cell.length_b   1.000
_cell.length_c   1.000
_cell.angle_alpha   90.00
_cell.angle_beta   90.00
_cell.angle_gamma   90.00
#
_symmetry.space_group_name_H-M   'P 1'
#
loop_
_entity.id
_entity.type
_entity.pdbx_description
1 polymer ?
#
loop_
_entity_poly.entity_id
_entity_poly.type
_entity_poly.pdbx_seq_one_letter_code
_entity_poly.pdbx_strand_id
1 'polypeptide(L)'
;MELEDGTTVCPHCGENQEESNVSKQLKIMKILTASLASLVLLALLAGIVHYGVTGTFFPRKNDLHNKDSYTVSKEILDTEAGYNNYIKKMDKVVVTFGEHKLTNRMLQLYYWQEVISSTYKDLDKTKPLDTQYQDSETQTTWEQFFIQKAIGAWEEDMARVDLAKAAGYQMPEEYSSQFVTLKADVEAYAKMSGYDDPAEYLEKGYGKGVDMDTFYEYSWNTYYGGLYCAERAAQMPVTQEQIEAYFQSHAQELAAGAYGQVAITKESGKLVDVRHILVKITGGTKDEEGNTVYSEEDWEACRAKAQAILDEWMAGEKTEDSFGKLATEKTEDGGSKQTGGLYPLVRKGQMVKPFEEWCFAENRKTGDTGLVKTTYGYHVMYYVYGEEGWIRACEEGAKIVATDELVRNTQSEYKEKINYRNIVIGAVQ
;
A
#
# COMPACT_ATOMS: atom_id res chain seq x y z
N MET A 1 37.31 -12.06 -2.00
CA MET A 1 37.86 -10.73 -2.31
C MET A 1 36.87 -9.78 -1.69
N GLU A 2 37.19 -9.32 -0.49
CA GLU A 2 36.36 -8.41 0.28
C GLU A 2 36.31 -7.07 -0.42
N LEU A 3 35.11 -6.55 -0.64
CA LEU A 3 34.89 -5.19 -1.14
C LEU A 3 34.98 -4.23 0.04
N GLU A 4 36.01 -3.44 0.07
CA GLU A 4 36.10 -2.25 0.89
C GLU A 4 35.15 -1.18 0.33
N ASP A 5 34.37 -0.63 1.28
CA ASP A 5 33.79 0.70 1.28
C ASP A 5 32.70 1.05 0.25
N GLY A 6 31.45 1.00 0.71
CA GLY A 6 30.44 2.06 0.53
C GLY A 6 30.03 2.50 -0.88
N THR A 7 30.35 1.83 -1.94
CA THR A 7 29.93 2.22 -3.29
C THR A 7 28.71 1.41 -3.74
N THR A 8 27.57 2.08 -3.75
CA THR A 8 26.28 1.58 -4.26
C THR A 8 26.19 1.50 -5.78
N VAL A 9 27.30 1.66 -6.48
CA VAL A 9 27.36 1.70 -7.95
C VAL A 9 27.84 0.35 -8.48
N CYS A 10 27.06 -0.26 -9.37
CA CYS A 10 27.44 -1.52 -10.03
C CYS A 10 28.76 -1.36 -10.81
N PRO A 11 29.81 -2.11 -10.49
CA PRO A 11 31.11 -1.98 -11.16
C PRO A 11 31.11 -2.42 -12.63
N HIS A 12 30.00 -2.99 -13.12
CA HIS A 12 29.89 -3.50 -14.49
C HIS A 12 29.12 -2.60 -15.44
N CYS A 13 28.14 -1.81 -14.92
CA CYS A 13 27.31 -0.90 -15.73
C CYS A 13 27.30 0.54 -15.23
N GLY A 14 27.90 0.85 -14.08
CA GLY A 14 27.98 2.22 -13.55
C GLY A 14 26.69 2.75 -12.92
N GLU A 15 25.65 1.92 -12.80
CA GLU A 15 24.36 2.32 -12.21
C GLU A 15 24.35 2.25 -10.69
N ASN A 16 23.69 3.24 -10.09
CA ASN A 16 23.39 3.25 -8.67
C ASN A 16 22.20 2.30 -8.40
N GLN A 17 22.46 1.13 -7.84
CA GLN A 17 21.43 0.11 -7.58
C GLN A 17 20.34 0.58 -6.60
N GLU A 18 20.64 1.54 -5.73
CA GLU A 18 19.65 2.11 -4.82
C GLU A 18 18.60 2.96 -5.56
N GLU A 19 19.03 3.79 -6.53
CA GLU A 19 18.10 4.61 -7.32
C GLU A 19 17.16 3.78 -8.21
N SER A 20 17.64 2.68 -8.78
CA SER A 20 16.83 1.86 -9.70
C SER A 20 15.70 1.10 -9.01
N ASN A 21 15.90 0.59 -7.79
CA ASN A 21 14.89 -0.15 -7.04
C ASN A 21 13.84 0.78 -6.39
N VAL A 22 14.26 1.89 -5.80
CA VAL A 22 13.35 2.90 -5.23
C VAL A 22 12.47 3.52 -6.31
N SER A 23 13.04 3.84 -7.48
CA SER A 23 12.27 4.40 -8.59
C SER A 23 11.26 3.42 -9.19
N LYS A 24 11.52 2.10 -9.16
CA LYS A 24 10.59 1.07 -9.64
C LYS A 24 9.36 0.93 -8.75
N GLN A 25 9.54 0.91 -7.45
CA GLN A 25 8.42 0.80 -6.51
C GLN A 25 7.62 2.10 -6.40
N LEU A 26 8.27 3.27 -6.44
CA LEU A 26 7.61 4.56 -6.52
C LEU A 26 6.77 4.73 -7.79
N LYS A 27 7.19 4.18 -8.93
CA LYS A 27 6.38 4.19 -10.16
C LYS A 27 5.14 3.29 -10.08
N ILE A 28 5.23 2.14 -9.41
CA ILE A 28 4.06 1.29 -9.15
C ILE A 28 3.07 2.01 -8.22
N MET A 29 3.55 2.74 -7.22
CA MET A 29 2.72 3.58 -6.35
C MET A 29 2.12 4.79 -7.09
N LYS A 30 2.82 5.41 -8.05
CA LYS A 30 2.30 6.54 -8.87
C LYS A 30 1.01 6.23 -9.63
N ILE A 31 0.79 4.97 -10.01
CA ILE A 31 -0.43 4.54 -10.71
C ILE A 31 -1.64 4.49 -9.76
N LEU A 32 -1.40 4.43 -8.43
CA LEU A 32 -2.45 4.31 -7.41
C LEU A 32 -2.86 5.65 -6.76
N THR A 33 -2.18 6.76 -7.06
CA THR A 33 -2.27 8.00 -6.27
C THR A 33 -2.98 9.18 -6.96
N ALA A 34 -4.02 8.96 -7.71
CA ALA A 34 -4.69 10.07 -8.43
C ALA A 34 -5.87 10.73 -7.69
N SER A 35 -6.12 10.45 -6.39
CA SER A 35 -7.16 11.17 -5.63
C SER A 35 -7.03 11.03 -4.11
N LEU A 36 -7.62 11.96 -3.36
CA LEU A 36 -7.76 11.95 -1.89
C LEU A 36 -8.37 10.62 -1.37
N ALA A 37 -9.24 10.00 -2.17
CA ALA A 37 -9.78 8.66 -1.89
C ALA A 37 -8.68 7.58 -1.83
N SER A 38 -7.56 7.76 -2.52
CA SER A 38 -6.40 6.87 -2.47
C SER A 38 -5.59 7.04 -1.19
N LEU A 39 -5.55 8.24 -0.60
CA LEU A 39 -4.92 8.50 0.70
C LEU A 39 -5.65 7.75 1.83
N VAL A 40 -6.98 7.82 1.83
CA VAL A 40 -7.84 7.07 2.76
C VAL A 40 -7.71 5.57 2.53
N LEU A 41 -7.61 5.13 1.28
CA LEU A 41 -7.47 3.72 0.92
C LEU A 41 -6.11 3.13 1.33
N LEU A 42 -5.02 3.90 1.26
CA LEU A 42 -3.69 3.47 1.71
C LEU A 42 -3.61 3.35 3.24
N ALA A 43 -4.23 4.28 3.98
CA ALA A 43 -4.38 4.16 5.43
C ALA A 43 -5.23 2.93 5.81
N LEU A 44 -6.29 2.65 5.05
CA LEU A 44 -7.13 1.45 5.19
C LEU A 44 -6.36 0.17 4.87
N LEU A 45 -5.52 0.15 3.84
CA LEU A 45 -4.73 -1.01 3.46
C LEU A 45 -3.61 -1.30 4.48
N ALA A 46 -2.95 -0.27 5.02
CA ALA A 46 -1.98 -0.44 6.10
C ALA A 46 -2.63 -1.03 7.37
N GLY A 47 -3.83 -0.57 7.73
CA GLY A 47 -4.62 -1.11 8.84
C GLY A 47 -5.08 -2.55 8.63
N ILE A 48 -5.50 -2.89 7.40
CA ILE A 48 -5.97 -4.24 7.05
C ILE A 48 -4.83 -5.26 7.03
N VAL A 49 -3.65 -4.87 6.51
CA VAL A 49 -2.46 -5.73 6.50
C VAL A 49 -1.97 -6.01 7.92
N HIS A 50 -1.98 -5.00 8.79
CA HIS A 50 -1.59 -5.16 10.20
C HIS A 50 -2.46 -6.19 10.93
N TYR A 51 -3.77 -6.19 10.74
CA TYR A 51 -4.69 -7.12 11.39
C TYR A 51 -4.50 -8.58 10.95
N GLY A 52 -4.22 -8.82 9.67
CA GLY A 52 -4.00 -10.17 9.15
C GLY A 52 -2.73 -10.85 9.71
N VAL A 53 -1.74 -10.07 10.10
CA VAL A 53 -0.40 -10.57 10.49
C VAL A 53 -0.25 -10.79 11.99
N THR A 54 -0.89 -9.98 12.83
CA THR A 54 -0.54 -9.98 14.26
C THR A 54 -1.47 -10.75 15.17
N GLY A 55 -2.76 -10.95 14.83
CA GLY A 55 -3.72 -11.79 15.61
C GLY A 55 -3.67 -11.73 17.14
N THR A 56 -2.75 -10.95 17.73
CA THR A 56 -2.46 -10.91 19.15
C THR A 56 -2.75 -9.55 19.73
N PHE A 57 -3.92 -9.44 20.32
CA PHE A 57 -4.23 -8.39 21.27
C PHE A 57 -3.57 -8.73 22.62
N PHE A 58 -2.70 -7.87 23.11
CA PHE A 58 -2.27 -7.97 24.50
C PHE A 58 -3.42 -7.48 25.39
N PRO A 59 -3.96 -8.31 26.31
CA PRO A 59 -4.95 -7.85 27.26
C PRO A 59 -4.33 -6.82 28.20
N ARG A 60 -4.72 -5.55 28.03
CA ARG A 60 -4.31 -4.47 28.94
C ARG A 60 -5.13 -4.56 30.22
N LYS A 61 -4.47 -4.44 31.38
CA LYS A 61 -5.13 -4.54 32.68
C LYS A 61 -6.17 -3.42 32.91
N ASN A 62 -7.41 -3.72 32.84
CA ASN A 62 -8.55 -3.65 33.76
C ASN A 62 -9.05 -2.30 34.31
N ASP A 63 -8.72 -1.11 33.76
CA ASP A 63 -9.47 0.11 34.09
C ASP A 63 -10.57 0.42 33.06
N LEU A 64 -10.56 -0.27 31.93
CA LEU A 64 -11.52 -0.05 30.82
C LEU A 64 -12.97 -0.43 31.19
N HIS A 65 -13.15 -1.41 32.08
CA HIS A 65 -14.49 -1.86 32.52
C HIS A 65 -15.09 -1.02 33.66
N ASN A 66 -14.39 0.05 34.09
CA ASN A 66 -14.86 0.90 35.18
C ASN A 66 -15.87 1.99 34.74
N LYS A 67 -16.30 1.96 33.48
CA LYS A 67 -17.22 2.93 32.92
C LYS A 67 -18.22 2.23 31.99
N ASP A 68 -19.49 2.49 32.19
CA ASP A 68 -20.56 1.84 31.43
C ASP A 68 -20.55 2.27 29.95
N SER A 69 -20.23 3.52 29.65
CA SER A 69 -20.03 4.03 28.30
C SER A 69 -19.04 5.18 28.26
N TYR A 70 -18.29 5.24 27.19
CA TYR A 70 -17.33 6.31 26.83
C TYR A 70 -17.94 7.28 25.83
N THR A 71 -18.95 6.86 25.08
CA THR A 71 -19.64 7.69 24.09
C THR A 71 -20.59 8.65 24.75
N VAL A 72 -20.47 9.93 24.40
CA VAL A 72 -21.44 10.96 24.77
C VAL A 72 -22.48 11.01 23.69
N SER A 73 -23.74 10.70 24.07
CA SER A 73 -24.83 10.57 23.12
C SER A 73 -25.18 11.89 22.43
N LYS A 74 -25.79 11.78 21.25
CA LYS A 74 -26.23 12.93 20.47
C LYS A 74 -27.19 13.84 21.26
N GLU A 75 -28.12 13.27 22.01
CA GLU A 75 -29.09 14.05 22.83
C GLU A 75 -28.39 14.93 23.85
N ILE A 76 -27.27 14.50 24.42
CA ILE A 76 -26.44 15.32 25.33
C ILE A 76 -25.70 16.39 24.54
N LEU A 77 -25.08 16.02 23.41
CA LEU A 77 -24.30 16.92 22.57
C LEU A 77 -25.16 18.02 21.92
N ASP A 78 -26.44 17.78 21.71
CA ASP A 78 -27.39 18.76 21.15
C ASP A 78 -27.82 19.80 22.20
N THR A 79 -27.46 19.62 23.47
CA THR A 79 -27.68 20.65 24.51
C THR A 79 -26.46 21.54 24.69
N GLU A 80 -26.65 22.85 24.88
CA GLU A 80 -25.54 23.78 25.11
C GLU A 80 -24.66 23.36 26.31
N ALA A 81 -25.28 22.97 27.43
CA ALA A 81 -24.59 22.57 28.64
C ALA A 81 -23.79 21.25 28.41
N GLY A 82 -24.37 20.27 27.74
CA GLY A 82 -23.75 19.00 27.41
C GLY A 82 -22.57 19.22 26.46
N TYR A 83 -22.76 19.95 25.38
CA TYR A 83 -21.73 20.30 24.43
C TYR A 83 -20.54 21.02 25.09
N ASN A 84 -20.83 22.10 25.87
CA ASN A 84 -19.79 22.85 26.55
C ASN A 84 -19.01 22.01 27.58
N ASN A 85 -19.66 21.06 28.25
CA ASN A 85 -18.98 20.13 29.15
C ASN A 85 -18.11 19.10 28.40
N TYR A 86 -18.60 18.65 27.24
CA TYR A 86 -17.87 17.73 26.38
C TYR A 86 -16.62 18.38 25.76
N ILE A 87 -16.76 19.55 25.13
CA ILE A 87 -15.65 20.27 24.47
C ILE A 87 -14.50 20.56 25.43
N LYS A 88 -14.79 20.90 26.69
CA LYS A 88 -13.74 21.10 27.72
C LYS A 88 -12.89 19.84 27.99
N LYS A 89 -13.34 18.67 27.57
CA LYS A 89 -12.61 17.41 27.74
C LYS A 89 -11.80 17.04 26.51
N MET A 90 -12.08 17.63 25.32
CA MET A 90 -11.47 17.20 24.07
C MET A 90 -9.94 17.34 24.06
N ASP A 91 -9.41 18.39 24.68
CA ASP A 91 -7.96 18.63 24.74
C ASP A 91 -7.27 17.96 25.95
N LYS A 92 -8.02 17.17 26.74
CA LYS A 92 -7.43 16.42 27.84
C LYS A 92 -6.61 15.27 27.30
N VAL A 93 -5.37 15.17 27.80
CA VAL A 93 -4.50 14.02 27.54
C VAL A 93 -5.07 12.80 28.25
N VAL A 94 -5.31 11.75 27.48
CA VAL A 94 -5.86 10.47 27.95
C VAL A 94 -4.86 9.34 27.89
N VAL A 95 -3.85 9.45 27.00
CA VAL A 95 -2.72 8.51 26.95
C VAL A 95 -1.41 9.30 26.88
N THR A 96 -0.41 8.82 27.60
CA THR A 96 0.99 9.20 27.39
C THR A 96 1.77 7.97 26.99
N PHE A 97 2.60 8.09 25.95
CA PHE A 97 3.39 7.00 25.37
C PHE A 97 4.77 7.55 25.02
N GLY A 98 5.76 7.25 25.85
CA GLY A 98 7.02 7.98 25.82
C GLY A 98 6.80 9.49 26.04
N GLU A 99 7.24 10.30 25.09
CA GLU A 99 7.03 11.76 25.08
C GLU A 99 5.71 12.19 24.39
N HIS A 100 5.02 11.25 23.74
CA HIS A 100 3.79 11.52 23.01
C HIS A 100 2.58 11.61 23.91
N LYS A 101 1.59 12.41 23.51
CA LYS A 101 0.36 12.69 24.25
C LYS A 101 -0.85 12.56 23.34
N LEU A 102 -1.73 11.61 23.65
CA LEU A 102 -3.00 11.44 22.96
C LEU A 102 -4.09 12.22 23.71
N THR A 103 -4.74 13.15 23.03
CA THR A 103 -5.93 13.84 23.53
C THR A 103 -7.21 13.10 23.15
N ASN A 104 -8.35 13.42 23.78
CA ASN A 104 -9.63 12.87 23.34
C ASN A 104 -9.96 13.25 21.90
N ARG A 105 -9.62 14.47 21.49
CA ARG A 105 -9.86 14.96 20.13
C ARG A 105 -9.14 14.09 19.08
N MET A 106 -7.87 13.80 19.31
CA MET A 106 -7.08 12.91 18.45
C MET A 106 -7.55 11.45 18.56
N LEU A 107 -7.81 10.95 19.78
CA LEU A 107 -8.32 9.59 19.99
C LEU A 107 -9.61 9.34 19.19
N GLN A 108 -10.48 10.33 19.10
CA GLN A 108 -11.75 10.21 18.40
C GLN A 108 -11.59 9.97 16.90
N LEU A 109 -10.56 10.56 16.25
CA LEU A 109 -10.23 10.28 14.86
C LEU A 109 -9.83 8.81 14.67
N TYR A 110 -8.90 8.30 15.48
CA TYR A 110 -8.51 6.89 15.44
C TYR A 110 -9.68 5.96 15.74
N TYR A 111 -10.49 6.30 16.73
CA TYR A 111 -11.65 5.48 17.13
C TYR A 111 -12.66 5.33 15.98
N TRP A 112 -13.11 6.43 15.40
CA TRP A 112 -14.10 6.37 14.34
C TRP A 112 -13.53 5.79 13.05
N GLN A 113 -12.25 6.01 12.78
CA GLN A 113 -11.57 5.34 11.66
C GLN A 113 -11.59 3.82 11.80
N GLU A 114 -11.30 3.30 13.00
CA GLU A 114 -11.38 1.86 13.29
C GLU A 114 -12.80 1.33 13.16
N VAL A 115 -13.80 2.06 13.68
CA VAL A 115 -15.20 1.65 13.55
C VAL A 115 -15.66 1.64 12.10
N ILE A 116 -15.39 2.70 11.35
CA ILE A 116 -15.84 2.85 9.95
C ILE A 116 -15.21 1.77 9.06
N SER A 117 -13.92 1.53 9.21
CA SER A 117 -13.17 0.57 8.39
C SER A 117 -13.45 -0.89 8.75
N SER A 118 -14.01 -1.16 9.94
CA SER A 118 -14.23 -2.52 10.42
C SER A 118 -15.24 -3.30 9.56
N THR A 119 -14.98 -4.60 9.38
CA THR A 119 -15.82 -5.54 8.62
C THR A 119 -16.25 -6.76 9.45
N TYR A 120 -16.31 -6.59 10.77
CA TYR A 120 -16.73 -7.68 11.68
C TYR A 120 -18.18 -8.07 11.44
N LYS A 121 -18.43 -9.37 11.25
CA LYS A 121 -19.76 -9.91 10.93
C LYS A 121 -20.78 -9.75 12.07
N ASP A 122 -20.28 -9.79 13.30
CA ASP A 122 -21.09 -9.74 14.52
C ASP A 122 -21.29 -8.30 15.04
N LEU A 123 -20.77 -7.30 14.30
CA LEU A 123 -20.90 -5.90 14.63
C LEU A 123 -22.07 -5.26 13.89
N ASP A 124 -23.05 -4.75 14.63
CA ASP A 124 -24.14 -3.92 14.09
C ASP A 124 -23.83 -2.43 14.33
N LYS A 125 -23.29 -1.77 13.31
CA LYS A 125 -22.93 -0.34 13.37
C LYS A 125 -24.14 0.61 13.51
N THR A 126 -25.37 0.10 13.37
CA THR A 126 -26.60 0.89 13.53
C THR A 126 -27.05 0.96 14.98
N LYS A 127 -26.45 0.19 15.86
CA LYS A 127 -26.76 0.15 17.31
C LYS A 127 -25.61 0.73 18.13
N PRO A 128 -25.88 1.22 19.34
CA PRO A 128 -24.82 1.68 20.24
C PRO A 128 -23.78 0.59 20.52
N LEU A 129 -22.50 0.95 20.39
CA LEU A 129 -21.38 -0.01 20.49
C LEU A 129 -21.11 -0.45 21.94
N ASP A 130 -21.52 0.35 22.92
CA ASP A 130 -21.48 0.04 24.36
C ASP A 130 -22.52 -0.97 24.82
N THR A 131 -23.51 -1.28 23.98
CA THR A 131 -24.58 -2.25 24.26
C THR A 131 -24.36 -3.61 23.60
N GLN A 132 -23.31 -3.76 22.81
CA GLN A 132 -22.97 -4.97 22.07
C GLN A 132 -21.63 -5.51 22.57
N TYR A 133 -21.55 -6.80 22.82
CA TYR A 133 -20.31 -7.43 23.27
C TYR A 133 -19.50 -7.94 22.08
N GLN A 134 -18.24 -7.57 22.03
CA GLN A 134 -17.23 -8.15 21.16
C GLN A 134 -16.77 -9.51 21.71
N ASP A 135 -16.63 -9.56 23.03
CA ASP A 135 -16.33 -10.78 23.77
C ASP A 135 -17.26 -10.89 24.99
N SER A 136 -18.12 -11.90 24.97
CA SER A 136 -19.09 -12.15 26.04
C SER A 136 -18.47 -12.78 27.28
N GLU A 137 -17.30 -13.42 27.17
CA GLU A 137 -16.62 -14.04 28.32
C GLU A 137 -15.94 -12.97 29.18
N THR A 138 -15.28 -12.01 28.54
CA THR A 138 -14.63 -10.89 29.23
C THR A 138 -15.57 -9.71 29.46
N GLN A 139 -16.79 -9.75 28.94
CA GLN A 139 -17.75 -8.64 28.95
C GLN A 139 -17.21 -7.36 28.27
N THR A 140 -16.33 -7.52 27.28
CA THR A 140 -15.77 -6.42 26.51
C THR A 140 -16.76 -5.99 25.45
N THR A 141 -17.21 -4.73 25.49
CA THR A 141 -18.10 -4.17 24.47
C THR A 141 -17.32 -3.80 23.19
N TRP A 142 -18.03 -3.65 22.06
CA TRP A 142 -17.42 -3.15 20.83
C TRP A 142 -16.83 -1.75 21.02
N GLU A 143 -17.46 -0.89 21.82
CA GLU A 143 -16.91 0.43 22.15
C GLU A 143 -15.55 0.30 22.83
N GLN A 144 -15.43 -0.51 23.86
CA GLN A 144 -14.20 -0.77 24.59
C GLN A 144 -13.10 -1.36 23.70
N PHE A 145 -13.50 -2.31 22.87
CA PHE A 145 -12.59 -2.93 21.89
C PHE A 145 -12.01 -1.89 20.92
N PHE A 146 -12.85 -1.03 20.34
CA PHE A 146 -12.38 0.00 19.42
C PHE A 146 -11.56 1.10 20.09
N ILE A 147 -11.82 1.43 21.36
CA ILE A 147 -10.96 2.34 22.13
C ILE A 147 -9.55 1.75 22.26
N GLN A 148 -9.43 0.46 22.58
CA GLN A 148 -8.12 -0.20 22.68
C GLN A 148 -7.41 -0.23 21.32
N LYS A 149 -8.14 -0.56 20.25
CA LYS A 149 -7.59 -0.54 18.90
C LYS A 149 -7.10 0.86 18.49
N ALA A 150 -7.90 1.88 18.74
CA ALA A 150 -7.56 3.26 18.42
C ALA A 150 -6.30 3.74 19.15
N ILE A 151 -6.17 3.40 20.44
CA ILE A 151 -4.96 3.70 21.21
C ILE A 151 -3.76 2.96 20.62
N GLY A 152 -3.89 1.67 20.34
CA GLY A 152 -2.82 0.87 19.74
C GLY A 152 -2.38 1.38 18.37
N ALA A 153 -3.32 1.77 17.50
CA ALA A 153 -3.03 2.36 16.20
C ALA A 153 -2.28 3.70 16.32
N TRP A 154 -2.71 4.56 17.26
CA TRP A 154 -1.99 5.80 17.53
C TRP A 154 -0.56 5.56 18.04
N GLU A 155 -0.36 4.61 18.96
CA GLU A 155 0.98 4.26 19.47
C GLU A 155 1.89 3.72 18.37
N GLU A 156 1.31 2.95 17.45
CA GLU A 156 2.03 2.44 16.29
C GLU A 156 2.46 3.57 15.35
N ASP A 157 1.57 4.51 15.06
CA ASP A 157 1.89 5.69 14.25
C ASP A 157 2.99 6.53 14.93
N MET A 158 2.95 6.73 16.25
CA MET A 158 4.00 7.47 16.96
C MET A 158 5.36 6.76 16.89
N ALA A 159 5.39 5.45 17.03
CA ALA A 159 6.62 4.67 16.87
C ALA A 159 7.17 4.76 15.44
N ARG A 160 6.31 4.70 14.42
CA ARG A 160 6.70 4.89 13.02
C ARG A 160 7.25 6.30 12.75
N VAL A 161 6.59 7.32 13.30
CA VAL A 161 7.03 8.73 13.20
C VAL A 161 8.41 8.92 13.84
N ASP A 162 8.64 8.32 15.01
CA ASP A 162 9.94 8.43 15.68
C ASP A 162 11.04 7.68 14.94
N LEU A 163 10.75 6.51 14.39
CA LEU A 163 11.68 5.79 13.52
C LEU A 163 12.05 6.63 12.27
N ALA A 164 11.06 7.25 11.65
CA ALA A 164 11.29 8.12 10.48
C ALA A 164 12.15 9.33 10.85
N LYS A 165 11.84 10.00 11.96
CA LYS A 165 12.62 11.14 12.46
C LYS A 165 14.05 10.74 12.83
N ALA A 166 14.23 9.61 13.51
CA ALA A 166 15.55 9.10 13.90
C ALA A 166 16.41 8.75 12.66
N ALA A 167 15.78 8.30 11.60
CA ALA A 167 16.43 8.05 10.31
C ALA A 167 16.70 9.34 9.48
N GLY A 168 16.23 10.50 9.93
CA GLY A 168 16.32 11.74 9.17
C GLY A 168 15.46 11.75 7.90
N TYR A 169 14.40 10.95 7.88
CA TYR A 169 13.55 10.78 6.71
C TYR A 169 12.93 12.11 6.24
N GLN A 170 12.99 12.34 4.96
CA GLN A 170 12.35 13.47 4.30
C GLN A 170 11.26 12.92 3.39
N MET A 171 10.00 13.29 3.66
CA MET A 171 8.89 12.91 2.80
C MET A 171 9.12 13.49 1.39
N PRO A 172 9.06 12.68 0.32
CA PRO A 172 9.20 13.15 -1.05
C PRO A 172 8.21 14.28 -1.40
N GLU A 173 8.63 15.23 -2.24
CA GLU A 173 7.82 16.41 -2.59
C GLU A 173 6.46 16.05 -3.19
N GLU A 174 6.40 14.96 -3.96
CA GLU A 174 5.14 14.47 -4.54
C GLU A 174 4.08 14.10 -3.50
N TYR A 175 4.49 13.73 -2.28
CA TYR A 175 3.59 13.43 -1.17
C TYR A 175 3.41 14.63 -0.25
N SER A 176 4.49 15.32 0.10
CA SER A 176 4.41 16.49 1.00
C SER A 176 3.62 17.63 0.38
N SER A 177 3.61 17.78 -0.93
CA SER A 177 2.80 18.78 -1.65
C SER A 177 1.29 18.58 -1.44
N GLN A 178 0.82 17.35 -1.23
CA GLN A 178 -0.59 17.05 -0.98
C GLN A 178 -1.05 17.62 0.37
N PHE A 179 -0.16 17.73 1.34
CA PHE A 179 -0.47 18.35 2.63
C PHE A 179 -0.57 19.86 2.56
N VAL A 180 0.01 20.50 1.54
CA VAL A 180 -0.15 21.93 1.28
C VAL A 180 -1.59 22.25 0.91
N THR A 181 -2.26 21.37 0.16
CA THR A 181 -3.65 21.56 -0.30
C THR A 181 -4.69 20.90 0.59
N LEU A 182 -4.30 20.02 1.53
CA LEU A 182 -5.21 19.19 2.30
C LEU A 182 -6.37 19.98 2.94
N LYS A 183 -6.09 21.13 3.55
CA LYS A 183 -7.14 21.97 4.16
C LYS A 183 -8.13 22.48 3.10
N ALA A 184 -7.64 22.98 1.97
CA ALA A 184 -8.47 23.46 0.88
C ALA A 184 -9.28 22.32 0.23
N ASP A 185 -8.71 21.13 0.14
CA ASP A 185 -9.40 19.96 -0.39
C ASP A 185 -10.54 19.52 0.54
N VAL A 186 -10.32 19.50 1.85
CA VAL A 186 -11.38 19.19 2.84
C VAL A 186 -12.49 20.25 2.78
N GLU A 187 -12.14 21.55 2.64
CA GLU A 187 -13.13 22.62 2.46
C GLU A 187 -13.97 22.43 1.18
N ALA A 188 -13.31 22.02 0.08
CA ALA A 188 -14.00 21.75 -1.18
C ALA A 188 -14.94 20.55 -1.05
N TYR A 189 -14.52 19.45 -0.41
CA TYR A 189 -15.34 18.27 -0.16
C TYR A 189 -16.52 18.57 0.78
N ALA A 190 -16.31 19.38 1.82
CA ALA A 190 -17.37 19.84 2.72
C ALA A 190 -18.47 20.55 1.93
N LYS A 191 -18.10 21.53 1.10
CA LYS A 191 -19.04 22.28 0.24
C LYS A 191 -19.78 21.36 -0.75
N MET A 192 -19.06 20.43 -1.41
CA MET A 192 -19.68 19.45 -2.31
C MET A 192 -20.67 18.53 -1.58
N SER A 193 -20.45 18.29 -0.28
CA SER A 193 -21.31 17.49 0.59
C SER A 193 -22.42 18.30 1.26
N GLY A 194 -22.53 19.61 0.96
CA GLY A 194 -23.58 20.50 1.47
C GLY A 194 -23.28 21.11 2.83
N TYR A 195 -22.01 21.14 3.25
CA TYR A 195 -21.57 21.80 4.49
C TYR A 195 -20.86 23.11 4.17
N ASP A 196 -21.26 24.19 4.84
CA ASP A 196 -20.59 25.51 4.72
C ASP A 196 -19.32 25.56 5.59
N ASP A 197 -19.32 24.86 6.72
CA ASP A 197 -18.19 24.75 7.64
C ASP A 197 -17.50 23.38 7.48
N PRO A 198 -16.21 23.32 7.12
CA PRO A 198 -15.46 22.07 7.04
C PRO A 198 -15.35 21.34 8.39
N ALA A 199 -15.44 22.06 9.53
CA ALA A 199 -15.49 21.42 10.85
C ALA A 199 -16.76 20.57 11.02
N GLU A 200 -17.93 21.05 10.57
CA GLU A 200 -19.18 20.27 10.60
C GLU A 200 -19.08 18.99 9.73
N TYR A 201 -18.40 19.10 8.59
CA TYR A 201 -18.14 17.96 7.72
C TYR A 201 -17.26 16.90 8.41
N LEU A 202 -16.16 17.32 9.08
CA LEU A 202 -15.30 16.45 9.85
C LEU A 202 -16.03 15.81 11.03
N GLU A 203 -16.82 16.62 11.76
CA GLU A 203 -17.60 16.16 12.91
C GLU A 203 -18.62 15.08 12.54
N LYS A 204 -19.15 15.10 11.32
CA LYS A 204 -20.07 14.06 10.84
C LYS A 204 -19.41 12.70 10.72
N GLY A 205 -18.15 12.66 10.26
CA GLY A 205 -17.40 11.42 10.09
C GLY A 205 -16.72 10.94 11.39
N TYR A 206 -16.23 11.89 12.18
CA TYR A 206 -15.33 11.61 13.29
C TYR A 206 -15.86 12.09 14.65
N GLY A 207 -17.11 12.57 14.70
CA GLY A 207 -17.76 13.01 15.94
C GLY A 207 -17.45 14.45 16.32
N LYS A 208 -18.29 15.01 17.20
CA LYS A 208 -18.24 16.41 17.65
C LYS A 208 -16.88 16.79 18.22
N GLY A 209 -16.43 18.00 17.89
CA GLY A 209 -15.20 18.61 18.42
C GLY A 209 -13.92 18.22 17.67
N VAL A 210 -13.99 17.45 16.59
CA VAL A 210 -12.85 17.26 15.69
C VAL A 210 -12.70 18.51 14.84
N ASP A 211 -11.48 19.06 14.80
CA ASP A 211 -11.14 20.23 14.01
C ASP A 211 -10.12 19.93 12.92
N MET A 212 -9.94 20.89 12.03
CA MET A 212 -9.04 20.77 10.87
C MET A 212 -7.58 20.56 11.27
N ASP A 213 -7.14 21.17 12.36
CA ASP A 213 -5.74 21.07 12.77
C ASP A 213 -5.43 19.67 13.31
N THR A 214 -6.34 19.08 14.09
CA THR A 214 -6.24 17.71 14.56
C THR A 214 -6.32 16.71 13.40
N PHE A 215 -7.20 16.94 12.44
CA PHE A 215 -7.29 16.10 11.23
C PHE A 215 -6.02 16.19 10.38
N TYR A 216 -5.43 17.37 10.26
CA TYR A 216 -4.15 17.54 9.57
C TYR A 216 -3.02 16.80 10.28
N GLU A 217 -2.91 16.93 11.61
CA GLU A 217 -1.88 16.24 12.41
C GLU A 217 -2.03 14.70 12.32
N TYR A 218 -3.26 14.19 12.44
CA TYR A 218 -3.56 12.78 12.25
C TYR A 218 -3.08 12.30 10.88
N SER A 219 -3.52 12.98 9.83
CA SER A 219 -3.19 12.62 8.45
C SER A 219 -1.68 12.66 8.19
N TRP A 220 -1.00 13.71 8.70
CA TRP A 220 0.44 13.84 8.58
C TRP A 220 1.19 12.70 9.26
N ASN A 221 0.87 12.41 10.53
CA ASN A 221 1.56 11.39 11.30
C ASN A 221 1.41 10.01 10.69
N THR A 222 0.19 9.62 10.36
CA THR A 222 -0.11 8.33 9.72
C THR A 222 0.61 8.20 8.38
N TYR A 223 0.60 9.26 7.58
CA TYR A 223 1.20 9.22 6.25
C TYR A 223 2.73 9.28 6.27
N TYR A 224 3.31 10.16 7.09
CA TYR A 224 4.75 10.31 7.23
C TYR A 224 5.42 9.02 7.75
N GLY A 225 4.87 8.45 8.83
CA GLY A 225 5.34 7.19 9.39
C GLY A 225 5.11 6.00 8.46
N GLY A 226 3.93 5.96 7.82
CA GLY A 226 3.56 4.91 6.87
C GLY A 226 4.47 4.87 5.63
N LEU A 227 4.76 6.01 5.01
CA LEU A 227 5.67 6.11 3.86
C LEU A 227 7.08 5.66 4.22
N TYR A 228 7.61 6.13 5.35
CA TYR A 228 8.92 5.68 5.81
C TYR A 228 8.98 4.16 5.96
N CYS A 229 8.00 3.57 6.63
CA CYS A 229 7.96 2.12 6.82
C CYS A 229 7.80 1.36 5.49
N ALA A 230 7.02 1.87 4.55
CA ALA A 230 6.90 1.27 3.22
C ALA A 230 8.23 1.30 2.45
N GLU A 231 8.93 2.43 2.45
CA GLU A 231 10.26 2.56 1.82
C GLU A 231 11.30 1.70 2.55
N ARG A 232 11.22 1.65 3.88
CA ARG A 232 12.10 0.82 4.70
C ARG A 232 11.87 -0.67 4.44
N ALA A 233 10.60 -1.10 4.34
CA ALA A 233 10.26 -2.48 4.00
C ALA A 233 10.81 -2.87 2.62
N ALA A 234 10.71 -2.00 1.63
CA ALA A 234 11.26 -2.25 0.30
C ALA A 234 12.77 -2.58 0.31
N GLN A 235 13.51 -2.02 1.26
CA GLN A 235 14.95 -2.18 1.43
C GLN A 235 15.33 -3.19 2.52
N MET A 236 14.34 -3.74 3.25
CA MET A 236 14.59 -4.64 4.36
C MET A 236 15.21 -5.95 3.86
N PRO A 237 16.42 -6.32 4.31
CA PRO A 237 16.96 -7.63 4.00
C PRO A 237 16.15 -8.70 4.73
N VAL A 238 15.78 -9.74 4.03
CA VAL A 238 15.11 -10.91 4.60
C VAL A 238 15.85 -12.19 4.22
N THR A 239 15.91 -13.12 5.15
CA THR A 239 16.54 -14.42 4.92
C THR A 239 15.55 -15.40 4.28
N GLN A 240 16.08 -16.43 3.64
CA GLN A 240 15.27 -17.53 3.11
C GLN A 240 14.38 -18.17 4.20
N GLU A 241 14.88 -18.24 5.44
CA GLU A 241 14.12 -18.76 6.58
C GLU A 241 12.91 -17.86 6.93
N GLN A 242 13.08 -16.54 6.88
CA GLN A 242 11.97 -15.58 7.11
C GLN A 242 10.92 -15.67 5.99
N ILE A 243 11.35 -15.83 4.73
CA ILE A 243 10.44 -16.03 3.59
C ILE A 243 9.66 -17.34 3.76
N GLU A 244 10.34 -18.42 4.14
CA GLU A 244 9.70 -19.71 4.40
C GLU A 244 8.71 -19.63 5.59
N ALA A 245 9.08 -18.96 6.68
CA ALA A 245 8.22 -18.76 7.83
C ALA A 245 6.96 -17.96 7.47
N TYR A 246 7.12 -16.92 6.64
CA TYR A 246 5.98 -16.18 6.10
C TYR A 246 5.07 -17.07 5.26
N PHE A 247 5.63 -17.87 4.36
CA PHE A 247 4.85 -18.83 3.56
C PHE A 247 4.06 -19.80 4.45
N GLN A 248 4.69 -20.40 5.47
CA GLN A 248 4.02 -21.35 6.37
C GLN A 248 2.84 -20.72 7.12
N SER A 249 3.00 -19.49 7.59
CA SER A 249 1.94 -18.78 8.33
C SER A 249 0.77 -18.33 7.45
N HIS A 250 0.98 -18.12 6.14
CA HIS A 250 -0.02 -17.60 5.20
C HIS A 250 -0.40 -18.59 4.08
N ALA A 251 0.00 -19.87 4.21
CA ALA A 251 -0.16 -20.85 3.14
C ALA A 251 -1.61 -21.02 2.66
N GLN A 252 -2.58 -20.95 3.56
CA GLN A 252 -4.01 -21.07 3.20
C GLN A 252 -4.51 -19.85 2.42
N GLU A 253 -4.12 -18.66 2.83
CA GLU A 253 -4.50 -17.40 2.18
C GLU A 253 -3.85 -17.27 0.80
N LEU A 254 -2.59 -17.62 0.71
CA LEU A 254 -1.84 -17.68 -0.56
C LEU A 254 -2.48 -18.68 -1.53
N ALA A 255 -2.81 -19.87 -1.07
CA ALA A 255 -3.47 -20.89 -1.87
C ALA A 255 -4.90 -20.50 -2.29
N ALA A 256 -5.60 -19.71 -1.48
CA ALA A 256 -6.92 -19.17 -1.81
C ALA A 256 -6.88 -17.99 -2.80
N GLY A 257 -5.69 -17.50 -3.17
CA GLY A 257 -5.53 -16.36 -4.08
C GLY A 257 -5.84 -15.01 -3.44
N ALA A 258 -5.75 -14.89 -2.12
CA ALA A 258 -6.03 -13.65 -1.38
C ALA A 258 -5.14 -12.47 -1.83
N TYR A 259 -3.92 -12.77 -2.26
CA TYR A 259 -2.94 -11.79 -2.74
C TYR A 259 -2.95 -11.69 -4.27
N GLY A 260 -3.84 -10.85 -4.82
CA GLY A 260 -3.87 -10.56 -6.25
C GLY A 260 -4.57 -11.60 -7.13
N GLN A 261 -5.49 -12.39 -6.58
CA GLN A 261 -6.35 -13.34 -7.31
C GLN A 261 -5.64 -14.56 -7.94
N VAL A 262 -4.38 -14.78 -7.61
CA VAL A 262 -3.62 -15.93 -8.10
C VAL A 262 -3.30 -16.83 -6.91
N ALA A 263 -3.72 -18.09 -6.98
CA ALA A 263 -3.32 -19.08 -5.99
C ALA A 263 -1.80 -19.30 -6.05
N ILE A 264 -1.13 -19.12 -4.93
CA ILE A 264 0.32 -19.28 -4.78
C ILE A 264 0.59 -20.49 -3.89
N THR A 265 1.28 -21.46 -4.45
CA THR A 265 1.81 -22.65 -3.74
C THR A 265 3.28 -22.82 -4.10
N LYS A 266 3.98 -23.74 -3.43
CA LYS A 266 5.37 -24.06 -3.79
C LYS A 266 5.50 -24.64 -5.21
N GLU A 267 4.42 -25.20 -5.74
CA GLU A 267 4.33 -25.76 -7.09
C GLU A 267 3.91 -24.75 -8.16
N SER A 268 3.64 -23.49 -7.77
CA SER A 268 3.18 -22.46 -8.73
C SER A 268 4.20 -22.12 -9.82
N GLY A 269 5.47 -22.55 -9.64
CA GLY A 269 6.54 -22.33 -10.59
C GLY A 269 7.01 -20.87 -10.65
N LYS A 270 7.84 -20.59 -11.65
CA LYS A 270 8.46 -19.28 -11.82
C LYS A 270 7.45 -18.23 -12.30
N LEU A 271 7.51 -17.04 -11.71
CA LEU A 271 6.86 -15.82 -12.19
C LEU A 271 7.89 -14.89 -12.84
N VAL A 272 7.53 -14.26 -13.94
CA VAL A 272 8.44 -13.43 -14.73
C VAL A 272 7.83 -12.05 -14.99
N ASP A 273 8.65 -11.01 -14.85
CA ASP A 273 8.32 -9.67 -15.32
C ASP A 273 9.07 -9.40 -16.62
N VAL A 274 8.34 -8.88 -17.60
CA VAL A 274 8.92 -8.47 -18.87
C VAL A 274 8.36 -7.12 -19.30
N ARG A 275 9.18 -6.36 -20.02
CA ARG A 275 8.66 -5.27 -20.87
C ARG A 275 8.66 -5.72 -22.30
N HIS A 276 7.68 -5.23 -23.07
CA HIS A 276 7.66 -5.46 -24.49
C HIS A 276 7.18 -4.24 -25.29
N ILE A 277 7.58 -4.18 -26.54
CA ILE A 277 7.09 -3.24 -27.53
C ILE A 277 6.50 -4.07 -28.67
N LEU A 278 5.19 -3.99 -28.86
CA LEU A 278 4.53 -4.63 -29.97
C LEU A 278 4.60 -3.75 -31.21
N VAL A 279 5.09 -4.32 -32.29
CA VAL A 279 4.93 -3.82 -33.65
C VAL A 279 3.94 -4.74 -34.35
N LYS A 280 2.73 -4.26 -34.58
CA LYS A 280 1.67 -5.06 -35.24
C LYS A 280 2.03 -5.33 -36.69
N ILE A 281 1.71 -6.56 -37.10
CA ILE A 281 1.79 -6.87 -38.53
C ILE A 281 0.73 -6.09 -39.30
N THR A 282 1.10 -5.50 -40.41
CA THR A 282 0.21 -4.72 -41.29
C THR A 282 0.33 -5.23 -42.70
N GLY A 283 -0.62 -4.88 -43.58
CA GLY A 283 -0.73 -5.42 -44.93
C GLY A 283 -1.64 -6.63 -44.98
N GLY A 284 -1.22 -7.66 -45.69
CA GLY A 284 -1.99 -8.88 -45.88
C GLY A 284 -3.12 -8.79 -46.85
N THR A 285 -3.56 -9.92 -47.35
CA THR A 285 -4.70 -10.09 -48.24
C THR A 285 -5.72 -11.03 -47.61
N LYS A 286 -6.97 -10.96 -48.06
CA LYS A 286 -8.00 -11.89 -47.60
C LYS A 286 -7.90 -13.19 -48.36
N ASP A 287 -7.93 -14.33 -47.65
CA ASP A 287 -8.14 -15.64 -48.27
C ASP A 287 -9.60 -15.89 -48.59
N GLU A 288 -9.90 -17.07 -49.16
CA GLU A 288 -11.25 -17.48 -49.54
C GLU A 288 -12.21 -17.59 -48.35
N GLU A 289 -11.68 -17.78 -47.15
CA GLU A 289 -12.44 -17.90 -45.90
C GLU A 289 -12.57 -16.55 -45.18
N GLY A 290 -11.96 -15.48 -45.72
CA GLY A 290 -12.04 -14.12 -45.19
C GLY A 290 -10.99 -13.82 -44.10
N ASN A 291 -10.05 -14.73 -43.81
CA ASN A 291 -8.96 -14.50 -42.91
C ASN A 291 -7.89 -13.61 -43.56
N THR A 292 -7.16 -12.84 -42.75
CA THR A 292 -6.04 -12.05 -43.26
C THR A 292 -4.78 -12.92 -43.29
N VAL A 293 -4.22 -13.09 -44.49
CA VAL A 293 -2.95 -13.80 -44.70
C VAL A 293 -1.87 -12.77 -45.05
N TYR A 294 -0.74 -12.86 -44.39
CA TYR A 294 0.39 -11.95 -44.53
C TYR A 294 1.49 -12.61 -45.34
N SER A 295 2.04 -11.86 -46.29
CA SER A 295 3.18 -12.33 -47.10
C SER A 295 4.48 -12.34 -46.29
N GLU A 296 5.52 -12.99 -46.80
CA GLU A 296 6.85 -12.91 -46.22
C GLU A 296 7.39 -11.48 -46.24
N GLU A 297 7.06 -10.69 -47.24
CA GLU A 297 7.42 -9.26 -47.32
C GLU A 297 6.76 -8.45 -46.20
N ASP A 298 5.48 -8.73 -45.86
CA ASP A 298 4.79 -8.08 -44.73
C ASP A 298 5.49 -8.41 -43.41
N TRP A 299 5.85 -9.69 -43.22
CA TRP A 299 6.57 -10.15 -42.01
C TRP A 299 7.98 -9.55 -41.92
N GLU A 300 8.74 -9.50 -42.99
CA GLU A 300 10.06 -8.87 -43.00
C GLU A 300 9.98 -7.35 -42.74
N ALA A 301 8.99 -6.66 -43.27
CA ALA A 301 8.75 -5.25 -43.01
C ALA A 301 8.43 -5.02 -41.51
N CYS A 302 7.58 -5.87 -40.91
CA CYS A 302 7.28 -5.85 -39.48
C CYS A 302 8.52 -6.10 -38.62
N ARG A 303 9.31 -7.14 -38.98
CA ARG A 303 10.56 -7.47 -38.32
C ARG A 303 11.59 -6.33 -38.37
N ALA A 304 11.74 -5.71 -39.54
CA ALA A 304 12.68 -4.60 -39.71
C ALA A 304 12.31 -3.39 -38.84
N LYS A 305 11.02 -3.08 -38.69
CA LYS A 305 10.56 -2.03 -37.77
C LYS A 305 10.87 -2.37 -36.31
N ALA A 306 10.59 -3.62 -35.88
CA ALA A 306 10.90 -4.07 -34.53
C ALA A 306 12.40 -4.08 -34.25
N GLN A 307 13.22 -4.50 -35.23
CA GLN A 307 14.68 -4.44 -35.12
C GLN A 307 15.18 -3.00 -35.00
N ALA A 308 14.65 -2.07 -35.77
CA ALA A 308 15.03 -0.65 -35.67
C ALA A 308 14.73 -0.07 -34.25
N ILE A 309 13.64 -0.47 -33.63
CA ILE A 309 13.32 -0.07 -32.26
C ILE A 309 14.32 -0.67 -31.25
N LEU A 310 14.68 -1.95 -31.43
CA LEU A 310 15.70 -2.58 -30.59
C LEU A 310 17.07 -1.90 -30.78
N ASP A 311 17.45 -1.61 -32.02
CA ASP A 311 18.72 -0.95 -32.34
C ASP A 311 18.76 0.49 -31.77
N GLU A 312 17.64 1.22 -31.79
CA GLU A 312 17.48 2.55 -31.19
C GLU A 312 17.76 2.47 -29.68
N TRP A 313 17.13 1.50 -28.99
CA TRP A 313 17.39 1.29 -27.54
C TRP A 313 18.83 0.86 -27.29
N MET A 314 19.38 -0.05 -28.08
CA MET A 314 20.77 -0.52 -27.96
C MET A 314 21.81 0.58 -28.22
N ALA A 315 21.47 1.63 -28.95
CA ALA A 315 22.30 2.80 -29.16
C ALA A 315 22.24 3.82 -28.01
N GLY A 316 21.22 3.70 -27.11
CA GLY A 316 20.97 4.58 -25.98
C GLY A 316 21.55 4.08 -24.66
N GLU A 317 20.85 4.41 -23.57
CA GLU A 317 21.27 4.13 -22.19
C GLU A 317 21.25 2.63 -21.81
N LYS A 318 20.47 1.82 -22.52
CA LYS A 318 20.28 0.37 -22.29
C LYS A 318 19.76 -0.01 -20.90
N THR A 319 19.01 0.89 -20.28
CA THR A 319 18.39 0.67 -18.97
C THR A 319 16.94 0.21 -19.15
N GLU A 320 16.37 -0.42 -18.12
CA GLU A 320 14.96 -0.76 -18.11
C GLU A 320 14.06 0.48 -18.25
N ASP A 321 14.46 1.59 -17.59
CA ASP A 321 13.75 2.86 -17.66
C ASP A 321 13.73 3.43 -19.08
N SER A 322 14.87 3.38 -19.79
CA SER A 322 14.93 3.82 -21.18
C SER A 322 14.08 2.93 -22.09
N PHE A 323 14.02 1.62 -21.82
CA PHE A 323 13.14 0.70 -22.54
C PHE A 323 11.67 1.01 -22.27
N GLY A 324 11.31 1.28 -21.00
CA GLY A 324 9.96 1.65 -20.62
C GLY A 324 9.47 2.95 -21.28
N LYS A 325 10.33 3.97 -21.37
CA LYS A 325 10.06 5.21 -22.09
C LYS A 325 9.80 4.93 -23.56
N LEU A 326 10.70 4.18 -24.21
CA LEU A 326 10.58 3.81 -25.61
C LEU A 326 9.30 2.97 -25.87
N ALA A 327 8.96 2.08 -24.94
CA ALA A 327 7.72 1.30 -25.02
C ALA A 327 6.47 2.19 -24.91
N THR A 328 6.45 3.19 -24.04
CA THR A 328 5.34 4.15 -23.96
C THR A 328 5.14 4.90 -25.27
N GLU A 329 6.21 5.21 -26.00
CA GLU A 329 6.13 5.92 -27.27
C GLU A 329 5.77 5.01 -28.45
N LYS A 330 6.42 3.86 -28.56
CA LYS A 330 6.46 3.04 -29.77
C LYS A 330 5.49 1.85 -29.77
N THR A 331 5.08 1.35 -28.58
CA THR A 331 4.26 0.13 -28.57
C THR A 331 2.88 0.36 -29.17
N GLU A 332 2.44 -0.60 -29.95
CA GLU A 332 1.07 -0.69 -30.46
C GLU A 332 0.19 -1.62 -29.61
N ASP A 333 0.72 -2.08 -28.46
CA ASP A 333 -0.05 -2.79 -27.44
C ASP A 333 -0.74 -1.82 -26.49
N GLY A 334 -2.06 -1.66 -26.64
CA GLY A 334 -2.87 -0.77 -25.79
C GLY A 334 -2.93 -1.22 -24.32
N GLY A 335 -2.71 -2.49 -24.05
CA GLY A 335 -2.82 -3.06 -22.70
C GLY A 335 -1.65 -2.70 -21.80
N SER A 336 -0.45 -2.56 -22.34
CA SER A 336 0.78 -2.27 -21.58
C SER A 336 1.40 -0.91 -21.88
N LYS A 337 0.85 -0.13 -22.81
CA LYS A 337 1.41 1.16 -23.22
C LYS A 337 1.62 2.12 -22.06
N GLN A 338 0.61 2.27 -21.20
CA GLN A 338 0.64 3.20 -20.06
C GLN A 338 1.63 2.78 -18.97
N THR A 339 2.00 1.51 -18.94
CA THR A 339 2.97 0.94 -17.98
C THR A 339 4.37 0.80 -18.58
N GLY A 340 4.64 1.44 -19.73
CA GLY A 340 5.92 1.31 -20.42
C GLY A 340 6.18 -0.11 -20.91
N GLY A 341 5.15 -0.78 -21.43
CA GLY A 341 5.23 -2.13 -21.95
C GLY A 341 5.36 -3.23 -20.89
N LEU A 342 5.15 -2.95 -19.59
CA LEU A 342 5.34 -3.91 -18.51
C LEU A 342 4.17 -4.91 -18.43
N TYR A 343 4.52 -6.19 -18.47
CA TYR A 343 3.71 -7.31 -18.02
C TYR A 343 4.36 -7.93 -16.77
N PRO A 344 3.83 -7.62 -15.58
CA PRO A 344 4.32 -8.21 -14.35
C PRO A 344 3.69 -9.58 -14.10
N LEU A 345 4.38 -10.42 -13.33
CA LEU A 345 3.89 -11.70 -12.81
C LEU A 345 3.37 -12.65 -13.93
N VAL A 346 4.02 -12.64 -15.06
CA VAL A 346 3.71 -13.58 -16.14
C VAL A 346 3.99 -15.00 -15.68
N ARG A 347 3.01 -15.88 -15.89
CA ARG A 347 3.10 -17.32 -15.57
C ARG A 347 2.97 -18.18 -16.84
N LYS A 348 3.43 -19.42 -16.75
CA LYS A 348 3.23 -20.39 -17.84
C LYS A 348 1.73 -20.61 -18.13
N GLY A 349 1.37 -20.69 -19.39
CA GLY A 349 0.00 -20.84 -19.85
C GLY A 349 -0.79 -19.53 -19.97
N GLN A 350 -0.19 -18.37 -19.69
CA GLN A 350 -0.86 -17.07 -19.74
C GLN A 350 -0.68 -16.37 -21.08
N MET A 351 0.49 -16.49 -21.70
CA MET A 351 0.86 -15.77 -22.92
C MET A 351 0.82 -16.67 -24.13
N VAL A 352 0.76 -16.07 -25.32
CA VAL A 352 0.91 -16.83 -26.56
C VAL A 352 2.28 -17.53 -26.59
N LYS A 353 2.30 -18.77 -27.13
CA LYS A 353 3.41 -19.69 -26.98
C LYS A 353 4.80 -19.10 -27.30
N PRO A 354 5.05 -18.38 -28.41
CA PRO A 354 6.38 -17.84 -28.68
C PRO A 354 6.83 -16.78 -27.66
N PHE A 355 5.89 -15.98 -27.16
CA PHE A 355 6.16 -14.99 -26.11
C PHE A 355 6.51 -15.69 -24.79
N GLU A 356 5.72 -16.71 -24.42
CA GLU A 356 5.95 -17.49 -23.21
C GLU A 356 7.29 -18.22 -23.24
N GLU A 357 7.61 -18.91 -24.36
CA GLU A 357 8.89 -19.61 -24.55
C GLU A 357 10.08 -18.68 -24.37
N TRP A 358 9.96 -17.44 -24.85
CA TRP A 358 10.99 -16.43 -24.64
C TRP A 358 11.12 -16.04 -23.16
N CYS A 359 10.00 -15.79 -22.46
CA CYS A 359 9.99 -15.42 -21.04
C CYS A 359 10.61 -16.49 -20.14
N PHE A 360 10.32 -17.78 -20.42
CA PHE A 360 10.71 -18.90 -19.58
C PHE A 360 11.91 -19.69 -20.13
N ALA A 361 12.65 -19.13 -21.09
CA ALA A 361 13.87 -19.74 -21.57
C ALA A 361 14.89 -19.89 -20.42
N GLU A 362 15.60 -21.04 -20.41
CA GLU A 362 16.64 -21.28 -19.43
C GLU A 362 17.74 -20.21 -19.47
N ASN A 363 18.27 -19.88 -18.30
CA ASN A 363 19.35 -18.89 -18.12
C ASN A 363 19.01 -17.45 -18.53
N ARG A 364 17.73 -17.10 -18.70
CA ARG A 364 17.29 -15.72 -18.93
C ARG A 364 17.70 -14.84 -17.76
N LYS A 365 18.28 -13.67 -18.06
CA LYS A 365 18.80 -12.71 -17.07
C LYS A 365 18.14 -11.35 -17.27
N THR A 366 18.06 -10.59 -16.18
CA THR A 366 17.67 -9.16 -16.23
C THR A 366 18.52 -8.42 -17.28
N GLY A 367 17.86 -7.65 -18.13
CA GLY A 367 18.48 -6.94 -19.23
C GLY A 367 18.56 -7.73 -20.55
N ASP A 368 18.24 -9.01 -20.57
CA ASP A 368 18.14 -9.77 -21.82
C ASP A 368 17.05 -9.19 -22.73
N THR A 369 17.40 -9.01 -24.00
CA THR A 369 16.47 -8.53 -25.03
C THR A 369 16.36 -9.49 -26.21
N GLY A 370 15.33 -9.32 -27.01
CA GLY A 370 15.16 -10.12 -28.22
C GLY A 370 13.92 -9.75 -29.00
N LEU A 371 13.82 -10.32 -30.20
CA LEU A 371 12.63 -10.21 -31.04
C LEU A 371 11.85 -11.52 -31.02
N VAL A 372 10.55 -11.41 -30.78
CA VAL A 372 9.65 -12.56 -30.76
C VAL A 372 8.52 -12.34 -31.76
N LYS A 373 8.38 -13.28 -32.71
CA LYS A 373 7.27 -13.31 -33.68
C LYS A 373 6.06 -13.99 -33.05
N THR A 374 4.92 -13.34 -33.08
CA THR A 374 3.62 -13.90 -32.69
C THR A 374 2.59 -13.67 -33.79
N THR A 375 1.38 -14.15 -33.59
CA THR A 375 0.26 -13.86 -34.50
C THR A 375 -0.13 -12.39 -34.59
N TYR A 376 0.28 -11.57 -33.59
CA TYR A 376 0.01 -10.13 -33.55
C TYR A 376 1.03 -9.27 -34.30
N GLY A 377 2.24 -9.81 -34.53
CA GLY A 377 3.36 -9.08 -35.08
C GLY A 377 4.67 -9.47 -34.40
N TYR A 378 5.63 -8.56 -34.37
CA TYR A 378 6.88 -8.73 -33.65
C TYR A 378 6.85 -7.96 -32.34
N HIS A 379 7.34 -8.62 -31.28
CA HIS A 379 7.56 -8.03 -29.97
C HIS A 379 9.06 -7.82 -29.76
N VAL A 380 9.46 -6.59 -29.44
CA VAL A 380 10.76 -6.32 -28.85
C VAL A 380 10.62 -6.59 -27.36
N MET A 381 11.39 -7.52 -26.85
CA MET A 381 11.30 -8.02 -25.49
C MET A 381 12.46 -7.49 -24.63
N TYR A 382 12.18 -7.24 -23.36
CA TYR A 382 13.15 -6.95 -22.31
C TYR A 382 12.80 -7.74 -21.05
N TYR A 383 13.73 -8.55 -20.56
CA TYR A 383 13.54 -9.33 -19.36
C TYR A 383 13.85 -8.50 -18.12
N VAL A 384 12.87 -8.29 -17.27
CA VAL A 384 13.00 -7.49 -16.05
C VAL A 384 13.46 -8.34 -14.89
N TYR A 385 12.70 -9.41 -14.56
CA TYR A 385 12.95 -10.22 -13.38
C TYR A 385 12.23 -11.57 -13.48
N GLY A 386 12.70 -12.58 -12.74
CA GLY A 386 11.98 -13.84 -12.61
C GLY A 386 12.47 -14.67 -11.44
N GLU A 387 11.53 -15.15 -10.64
CA GLU A 387 11.75 -15.90 -9.40
C GLU A 387 10.66 -16.96 -9.22
N GLU A 388 10.92 -17.95 -8.36
CA GLU A 388 9.86 -18.87 -7.90
C GLU A 388 8.70 -18.08 -7.30
N GLY A 389 7.48 -18.37 -7.78
CA GLY A 389 6.31 -17.55 -7.48
C GLY A 389 6.01 -17.44 -5.98
N TRP A 390 6.22 -18.51 -5.22
CA TRP A 390 6.01 -18.50 -3.78
C TRP A 390 7.08 -17.66 -3.05
N ILE A 391 8.36 -17.71 -3.49
CA ILE A 391 9.42 -16.87 -2.91
C ILE A 391 9.06 -15.40 -3.13
N ARG A 392 8.76 -15.05 -4.36
CA ARG A 392 8.43 -13.68 -4.74
C ARG A 392 7.22 -13.13 -3.99
N ALA A 393 6.14 -13.94 -3.87
CA ALA A 393 4.94 -13.53 -3.14
C ALA A 393 5.20 -13.37 -1.63
N CYS A 394 6.11 -14.16 -1.07
CA CYS A 394 6.39 -14.15 0.36
C CYS A 394 7.49 -13.18 0.77
N GLU A 395 8.41 -12.84 -0.13
CA GLU A 395 9.52 -11.93 0.17
C GLU A 395 9.02 -10.55 0.60
N GLU A 396 8.09 -9.96 -0.14
CA GLU A 396 7.49 -8.67 0.21
C GLU A 396 6.74 -8.73 1.54
N GLY A 397 5.98 -9.79 1.78
CA GLY A 397 5.31 -10.01 3.06
C GLY A 397 6.29 -10.19 4.23
N ALA A 398 7.36 -10.94 4.03
CA ALA A 398 8.41 -11.11 5.04
C ALA A 398 9.12 -9.78 5.36
N LYS A 399 9.36 -8.91 4.38
CA LYS A 399 9.91 -7.56 4.57
C LYS A 399 8.98 -6.67 5.39
N ILE A 400 7.68 -6.73 5.12
CA ILE A 400 6.66 -6.02 5.91
C ILE A 400 6.70 -6.51 7.36
N VAL A 401 6.66 -7.83 7.59
CA VAL A 401 6.73 -8.42 8.94
C VAL A 401 7.99 -7.99 9.69
N ALA A 402 9.14 -7.99 9.03
CA ALA A 402 10.40 -7.55 9.64
C ALA A 402 10.38 -6.04 9.98
N THR A 403 9.72 -5.23 9.17
CA THR A 403 9.54 -3.79 9.44
C THR A 403 8.56 -3.56 10.59
N ASP A 404 7.46 -4.30 10.65
CA ASP A 404 6.50 -4.24 11.76
C ASP A 404 7.13 -4.72 13.07
N GLU A 405 8.04 -5.68 13.03
CA GLU A 405 8.82 -6.09 14.20
C GLU A 405 9.70 -4.95 14.71
N LEU A 406 10.34 -4.19 13.82
CA LEU A 406 11.09 -2.99 14.19
C LEU A 406 10.19 -1.94 14.86
N VAL A 407 8.99 -1.71 14.36
CA VAL A 407 8.00 -0.81 14.96
C VAL A 407 7.60 -1.31 16.36
N ARG A 408 7.26 -2.60 16.50
CA ARG A 408 6.91 -3.21 17.80
C ARG A 408 8.04 -3.11 18.82
N ASN A 409 9.28 -3.32 18.39
CA ASN A 409 10.45 -3.17 19.27
C ASN A 409 10.56 -1.73 19.78
N THR A 410 10.38 -0.75 18.90
CA THR A 410 10.35 0.67 19.30
C THR A 410 9.21 0.97 20.28
N GLN A 411 8.00 0.45 20.00
CA GLN A 411 6.87 0.59 20.94
C GLN A 411 7.19 0.01 22.33
N SER A 412 7.88 -1.13 22.38
CA SER A 412 8.19 -1.81 23.65
C SER A 412 9.12 -1.03 24.58
N GLU A 413 9.88 -0.07 24.03
CA GLU A 413 10.77 0.81 24.77
C GLU A 413 10.03 1.94 25.50
N TYR A 414 8.78 2.22 25.09
CA TYR A 414 8.01 3.34 25.62
C TYR A 414 7.19 2.95 26.84
N LYS A 415 7.17 3.86 27.82
CA LYS A 415 6.27 3.75 28.97
C LYS A 415 4.90 4.30 28.58
N GLU A 416 3.90 3.45 28.73
CA GLU A 416 2.52 3.81 28.50
C GLU A 416 1.80 4.10 29.82
N LYS A 417 0.93 5.12 29.80
CA LYS A 417 -0.04 5.39 30.85
C LYS A 417 -1.36 5.83 30.25
N ILE A 418 -2.43 5.09 30.51
CA ILE A 418 -3.78 5.39 30.05
C ILE A 418 -4.64 5.88 31.23
N ASN A 419 -5.45 6.92 30.99
CA ASN A 419 -6.45 7.41 31.92
C ASN A 419 -7.85 7.20 31.34
N TYR A 420 -8.34 5.97 31.43
CA TYR A 420 -9.65 5.57 30.90
C TYR A 420 -10.81 6.44 31.43
N ARG A 421 -10.74 6.92 32.69
CA ARG A 421 -11.80 7.77 33.27
C ARG A 421 -12.00 9.09 32.54
N ASN A 422 -10.96 9.62 31.91
CA ASN A 422 -11.01 10.87 31.18
C ASN A 422 -11.35 10.68 29.69
N ILE A 423 -11.39 9.45 29.18
CA ILE A 423 -11.77 9.19 27.79
C ILE A 423 -13.23 9.58 27.58
N VAL A 424 -13.49 10.33 26.52
CA VAL A 424 -14.81 10.64 25.99
C VAL A 424 -14.78 10.57 24.48
N ILE A 425 -15.79 9.94 23.89
CA ILE A 425 -16.00 9.84 22.45
C ILE A 425 -17.31 10.54 22.12
N GLY A 426 -17.31 11.44 21.16
CA GLY A 426 -18.55 12.03 20.63
C GLY A 426 -19.23 11.09 19.66
N ALA A 427 -20.53 10.95 19.79
CA ALA A 427 -21.29 10.20 18.80
C ALA A 427 -21.16 10.86 17.42
N VAL A 428 -21.04 10.07 16.35
CA VAL A 428 -21.20 10.53 14.96
C VAL A 428 -22.69 10.68 14.61
N GLN A 429 -22.98 11.52 13.62
CA GLN A 429 -24.34 11.82 13.19
C GLN A 429 -24.85 10.85 12.14
#